data_a0a2cf071bde34b8b60c612e43e5e736
#
_entry.id   a0a2cf071bde34b8b60c612e43e5e736
#
_cell.length_a   1.000
_cell.length_b   1.000
_cell.length_c   1.000
_cell.angle_alpha   90.00
_cell.angle_beta   90.00
_cell.angle_gamma   90.00
#
_symmetry.space_group_name_H-M   'P 1'
#
loop_
_entity.id
_entity.type
_entity.pdbx_description
1 polymer ?
#
loop_
_entity_poly.entity_id
_entity_poly.type
_entity_poly.pdbx_seq_one_letter_code
_entity_poly.pdbx_strand_id
1 'polypeptide(L)'
;SGDYNTGYGYNTLGGNTGTALTGDRNTVVGASAGRDMQGATTNNVIVGDSAGILLTTGSYNTLVGTYAGDAITTSNNCTLIGRASGSAINSTDANGTVCVGNDSGEALTSAQGSTALGYQALAAEDDGDYSTAVGYQALKAQTGTSGAVANLALGYQAGVNITKGRYNTILGFQAMDSEDVGDRTIAIGYKALYSQNSDSDNEITKNTGVGFEAGYYNVTGTENTYFGYGAGGSGAGSAYSHSYNTA
;
A
#
# COMPACT_ATOMS: atom_id res chain seq x y z
N SER A 1 -35.04 10.21 -7.70
CA SER A 1 -34.17 9.96 -8.85
C SER A 1 -32.96 10.88 -8.74
N GLY A 2 -31.76 10.32 -8.82
CA GLY A 2 -30.54 11.12 -8.85
C GLY A 2 -30.37 11.83 -10.20
N ASP A 3 -29.78 13.02 -10.18
CA ASP A 3 -29.57 13.85 -11.37
C ASP A 3 -28.10 13.79 -11.84
N TYR A 4 -27.87 14.06 -13.12
CA TYR A 4 -26.51 14.10 -13.71
C TYR A 4 -25.69 12.80 -13.62
N ASN A 5 -26.35 11.64 -13.52
CA ASN A 5 -25.66 10.36 -13.54
C ASN A 5 -25.48 9.87 -14.99
N THR A 6 -24.30 9.35 -15.32
CA THR A 6 -23.98 8.73 -16.61
C THR A 6 -23.61 7.28 -16.40
N GLY A 7 -24.34 6.36 -17.02
CA GLY A 7 -24.05 4.92 -17.00
C GLY A 7 -23.96 4.33 -18.40
N TYR A 8 -22.91 3.57 -18.71
CA TYR A 8 -22.74 2.87 -19.96
C TYR A 8 -22.19 1.45 -19.76
N GLY A 9 -22.96 0.45 -20.09
CA GLY A 9 -22.60 -0.96 -19.99
C GLY A 9 -23.74 -1.84 -19.46
N TYR A 10 -23.52 -3.15 -19.50
CA TYR A 10 -24.50 -4.11 -18.97
C TYR A 10 -24.56 -4.01 -17.44
N ASN A 11 -25.76 -3.86 -16.88
CA ASN A 11 -26.02 -3.83 -15.43
C ASN A 11 -25.22 -2.76 -14.66
N THR A 12 -24.96 -1.60 -15.28
CA THR A 12 -24.36 -0.42 -14.63
C THR A 12 -25.41 0.39 -13.89
N LEU A 13 -25.05 1.06 -12.77
CA LEU A 13 -25.95 1.87 -11.97
C LEU A 13 -27.25 1.12 -11.59
N GLY A 14 -27.17 -0.20 -11.43
CA GLY A 14 -28.31 -1.10 -11.51
C GLY A 14 -29.27 -1.08 -10.33
N GLY A 15 -28.89 -0.51 -9.18
CA GLY A 15 -29.77 -0.51 -7.99
C GLY A 15 -30.25 -1.92 -7.62
N ASN A 16 -29.44 -2.94 -7.77
CA ASN A 16 -29.83 -4.36 -7.65
C ASN A 16 -30.32 -4.75 -6.23
N THR A 17 -30.20 -3.85 -5.27
CA THR A 17 -30.54 -4.06 -3.86
C THR A 17 -31.94 -3.58 -3.50
N GLY A 18 -32.74 -3.13 -4.47
CA GLY A 18 -34.12 -2.68 -4.25
C GLY A 18 -34.25 -1.23 -3.75
N THR A 19 -33.16 -0.54 -3.46
CA THR A 19 -33.16 0.89 -3.11
C THR A 19 -32.68 1.71 -4.31
N ALA A 20 -33.51 2.65 -4.77
CA ALA A 20 -33.16 3.49 -5.90
C ALA A 20 -31.94 4.38 -5.61
N LEU A 21 -31.09 4.59 -6.60
CA LEU A 21 -30.03 5.59 -6.56
C LEU A 21 -30.68 6.98 -6.57
N THR A 22 -30.43 7.77 -5.54
CA THR A 22 -30.89 9.16 -5.38
C THR A 22 -29.73 10.16 -5.41
N GLY A 23 -28.49 9.68 -5.36
CA GLY A 23 -27.28 10.49 -5.45
C GLY A 23 -26.98 10.93 -6.88
N ASP A 24 -26.18 11.98 -7.01
CA ASP A 24 -25.95 12.72 -8.24
C ASP A 24 -24.50 12.62 -8.73
N ARG A 25 -24.28 12.99 -9.99
CA ARG A 25 -22.95 13.21 -10.59
C ARG A 25 -22.04 11.98 -10.54
N ASN A 26 -22.60 10.81 -10.72
CA ASN A 26 -21.81 9.59 -10.89
C ASN A 26 -21.56 9.32 -12.37
N THR A 27 -20.32 8.97 -12.73
CA THR A 27 -19.94 8.51 -14.06
C THR A 27 -19.50 7.05 -13.97
N VAL A 28 -20.25 6.15 -14.60
CA VAL A 28 -20.06 4.70 -14.47
C VAL A 28 -20.02 4.04 -15.84
N VAL A 29 -18.91 3.39 -16.19
CA VAL A 29 -18.71 2.75 -17.50
C VAL A 29 -18.11 1.35 -17.34
N GLY A 30 -18.80 0.34 -17.83
CA GLY A 30 -18.33 -1.05 -17.79
C GLY A 30 -19.43 -2.05 -17.43
N ALA A 31 -19.24 -3.33 -17.73
CA ALA A 31 -20.17 -4.37 -17.31
C ALA A 31 -20.14 -4.48 -15.78
N SER A 32 -21.30 -4.46 -15.15
CA SER A 32 -21.48 -4.51 -13.68
C SER A 32 -20.75 -3.44 -12.87
N ALA A 33 -20.20 -2.40 -13.52
CA ALA A 33 -19.58 -1.28 -12.82
C ALA A 33 -20.63 -0.57 -11.94
N GLY A 34 -20.30 -0.30 -10.66
CA GLY A 34 -21.21 0.34 -9.72
C GLY A 34 -22.59 -0.31 -9.63
N ARG A 35 -22.68 -1.64 -9.81
CA ARG A 35 -23.95 -2.37 -9.89
C ARG A 35 -24.86 -2.14 -8.67
N ASP A 36 -24.31 -2.14 -7.48
CA ASP A 36 -25.08 -2.08 -6.23
C ASP A 36 -25.25 -0.66 -5.67
N MET A 37 -24.89 0.38 -6.46
CA MET A 37 -25.02 1.77 -6.05
C MET A 37 -26.47 2.11 -5.72
N GLN A 38 -26.67 2.74 -4.55
CA GLN A 38 -28.00 3.07 -4.03
C GLN A 38 -27.99 4.32 -3.16
N GLY A 39 -29.19 4.82 -2.82
CA GLY A 39 -29.35 5.96 -1.93
C GLY A 39 -28.59 7.19 -2.42
N ALA A 40 -27.98 7.93 -1.51
CA ALA A 40 -27.33 9.21 -1.79
C ALA A 40 -25.87 9.10 -2.30
N THR A 41 -25.49 7.98 -2.89
CA THR A 41 -24.14 7.78 -3.49
C THR A 41 -23.85 8.81 -4.56
N THR A 42 -22.79 9.63 -4.41
CA THR A 42 -22.59 10.80 -5.28
C THR A 42 -21.10 11.03 -5.64
N ASN A 43 -20.89 11.70 -6.78
CA ASN A 43 -19.57 12.13 -7.24
C ASN A 43 -18.54 10.99 -7.39
N ASN A 44 -18.95 9.83 -7.86
CA ASN A 44 -18.03 8.74 -8.15
C ASN A 44 -17.70 8.68 -9.66
N VAL A 45 -16.45 8.34 -9.98
CA VAL A 45 -15.99 7.96 -11.31
C VAL A 45 -15.60 6.48 -11.26
N ILE A 46 -16.34 5.63 -11.97
CA ILE A 46 -16.16 4.17 -11.93
C ILE A 46 -16.06 3.67 -13.37
N VAL A 47 -14.91 3.13 -13.76
CA VAL A 47 -14.65 2.68 -15.14
C VAL A 47 -13.96 1.32 -15.12
N GLY A 48 -14.58 0.31 -15.67
CA GLY A 48 -14.03 -1.04 -15.78
C GLY A 48 -15.07 -2.12 -15.52
N ASP A 49 -14.80 -3.34 -15.99
CA ASP A 49 -15.65 -4.48 -15.65
C ASP A 49 -15.61 -4.72 -14.13
N SER A 50 -16.79 -4.81 -13.52
CA SER A 50 -16.96 -5.05 -12.09
C SER A 50 -16.23 -4.04 -11.16
N ALA A 51 -15.81 -2.87 -11.67
CA ALA A 51 -15.26 -1.81 -10.82
C ALA A 51 -16.33 -1.33 -9.83
N GLY A 52 -16.01 -1.25 -8.54
CA GLY A 52 -16.92 -0.82 -7.49
C GLY A 52 -18.24 -1.57 -7.47
N ILE A 53 -18.25 -2.84 -7.85
CA ILE A 53 -19.49 -3.64 -8.06
C ILE A 53 -20.37 -3.69 -6.80
N LEU A 54 -19.77 -3.71 -5.60
CA LEU A 54 -20.48 -3.74 -4.31
C LEU A 54 -20.66 -2.35 -3.68
N LEU A 55 -20.28 -1.26 -4.37
CA LEU A 55 -20.42 0.10 -3.84
C LEU A 55 -21.91 0.41 -3.60
N THR A 56 -22.27 0.64 -2.35
CA THR A 56 -23.66 0.96 -1.97
C THR A 56 -23.85 2.45 -1.73
N THR A 57 -23.16 3.05 -0.75
CA THR A 57 -23.36 4.44 -0.32
C THR A 57 -22.08 5.28 -0.30
N GLY A 58 -20.92 4.72 -0.66
CA GLY A 58 -19.65 5.45 -0.74
C GLY A 58 -19.67 6.56 -1.80
N SER A 59 -19.02 7.67 -1.53
CA SER A 59 -19.03 8.87 -2.39
C SER A 59 -17.61 9.39 -2.63
N TYR A 60 -17.44 10.19 -3.72
CA TYR A 60 -16.15 10.81 -4.07
C TYR A 60 -15.04 9.81 -4.40
N ASN A 61 -15.37 8.63 -4.90
CA ASN A 61 -14.39 7.62 -5.28
C ASN A 61 -14.03 7.71 -6.76
N THR A 62 -12.77 7.45 -7.09
CA THR A 62 -12.27 7.24 -8.45
C THR A 62 -11.78 5.80 -8.57
N LEU A 63 -12.55 4.95 -9.24
CA LEU A 63 -12.31 3.51 -9.41
C LEU A 63 -12.13 3.22 -10.89
N VAL A 64 -10.91 2.95 -11.36
CA VAL A 64 -10.62 2.75 -12.79
C VAL A 64 -9.81 1.47 -12.99
N GLY A 65 -10.41 0.47 -13.58
CA GLY A 65 -9.80 -0.84 -13.86
C GLY A 65 -10.76 -1.99 -13.56
N THR A 66 -10.53 -3.14 -14.16
CA THR A 66 -11.28 -4.37 -13.87
C THR A 66 -11.09 -4.74 -12.40
N TYR A 67 -12.18 -4.93 -11.64
CA TYR A 67 -12.20 -5.19 -10.20
C TYR A 67 -11.55 -4.11 -9.33
N ALA A 68 -11.36 -2.88 -9.82
CA ALA A 68 -10.89 -1.79 -8.98
C ALA A 68 -11.91 -1.50 -7.88
N GLY A 69 -11.50 -1.65 -6.60
CA GLY A 69 -12.36 -1.43 -5.45
C GLY A 69 -13.66 -2.24 -5.46
N ASP A 70 -13.65 -3.46 -5.96
CA ASP A 70 -14.87 -4.26 -6.14
C ASP A 70 -15.55 -4.66 -4.82
N ALA A 71 -14.81 -4.75 -3.70
CA ALA A 71 -15.38 -4.97 -2.39
C ALA A 71 -15.83 -3.68 -1.66
N ILE A 72 -15.55 -2.48 -2.19
CA ILE A 72 -15.98 -1.23 -1.55
C ILE A 72 -17.50 -1.20 -1.41
N THR A 73 -17.96 -0.91 -0.20
CA THR A 73 -19.39 -0.72 0.09
C THR A 73 -19.73 0.72 0.48
N THR A 74 -19.03 1.28 1.46
CA THR A 74 -19.34 2.58 2.10
C THR A 74 -18.16 3.54 2.16
N SER A 75 -16.95 3.12 1.77
CA SER A 75 -15.74 3.96 1.81
C SER A 75 -15.84 5.17 0.87
N ASN A 76 -15.20 6.26 1.25
CA ASN A 76 -15.25 7.55 0.54
C ASN A 76 -13.84 8.05 0.21
N ASN A 77 -13.76 8.92 -0.80
CA ASN A 77 -12.55 9.64 -1.17
C ASN A 77 -11.38 8.72 -1.60
N CYS A 78 -11.66 7.49 -2.03
CA CYS A 78 -10.65 6.56 -2.49
C CYS A 78 -10.27 6.83 -3.95
N THR A 79 -8.99 6.69 -4.28
CA THR A 79 -8.47 6.72 -5.65
C THR A 79 -7.82 5.39 -5.96
N LEU A 80 -8.51 4.53 -6.71
CA LEU A 80 -8.10 3.16 -7.03
C LEU A 80 -8.02 3.00 -8.54
N ILE A 81 -6.80 2.90 -9.08
CA ILE A 81 -6.55 2.88 -10.53
C ILE A 81 -5.66 1.68 -10.87
N GLY A 82 -6.20 0.73 -11.59
CA GLY A 82 -5.51 -0.51 -11.99
C GLY A 82 -6.40 -1.73 -11.78
N ARG A 83 -6.04 -2.86 -12.42
CA ARG A 83 -6.75 -4.12 -12.18
C ARG A 83 -6.61 -4.51 -10.71
N ALA A 84 -7.69 -4.89 -10.05
CA ALA A 84 -7.74 -5.30 -8.64
C ALA A 84 -7.05 -4.33 -7.66
N SER A 85 -6.96 -3.04 -8.03
CA SER A 85 -6.43 -2.00 -7.14
C SER A 85 -7.39 -1.80 -5.97
N GLY A 86 -6.91 -2.00 -4.72
CA GLY A 86 -7.72 -1.88 -3.51
C GLY A 86 -8.96 -2.78 -3.50
N SER A 87 -8.87 -3.98 -4.10
CA SER A 87 -10.04 -4.84 -4.32
C SER A 87 -10.67 -5.37 -3.02
N ALA A 88 -9.92 -5.50 -1.94
CA ALA A 88 -10.46 -5.96 -0.66
C ALA A 88 -11.02 -4.86 0.24
N ILE A 89 -10.92 -3.58 -0.12
CA ILE A 89 -11.39 -2.46 0.71
C ILE A 89 -12.90 -2.60 0.98
N ASN A 90 -13.26 -2.75 2.26
CA ASN A 90 -14.65 -2.94 2.68
C ASN A 90 -15.05 -2.15 3.94
N SER A 91 -14.16 -1.34 4.49
CA SER A 91 -14.37 -0.55 5.72
C SER A 91 -14.32 0.95 5.45
N THR A 92 -15.10 1.72 6.19
CA THR A 92 -15.02 3.20 6.22
C THR A 92 -13.68 3.71 6.76
N ASP A 93 -12.91 2.89 7.46
CA ASP A 93 -11.59 3.28 7.97
C ASP A 93 -10.59 3.46 6.82
N ALA A 94 -10.79 2.78 5.69
CA ALA A 94 -9.98 2.96 4.49
C ALA A 94 -10.30 4.24 3.68
N ASN A 95 -11.06 5.19 4.23
CA ASN A 95 -11.32 6.46 3.55
C ASN A 95 -10.04 7.21 3.19
N GLY A 96 -9.97 7.72 1.96
CA GLY A 96 -8.82 8.47 1.48
C GLY A 96 -7.65 7.61 1.01
N THR A 97 -7.80 6.29 0.92
CA THR A 97 -6.77 5.39 0.38
C THR A 97 -6.49 5.68 -1.09
N VAL A 98 -5.20 5.69 -1.45
CA VAL A 98 -4.74 5.86 -2.83
C VAL A 98 -3.99 4.60 -3.26
N CYS A 99 -4.54 3.86 -4.24
CA CYS A 99 -3.89 2.71 -4.85
C CYS A 99 -3.85 2.89 -6.37
N VAL A 100 -2.64 2.97 -6.94
CA VAL A 100 -2.45 3.13 -8.39
C VAL A 100 -1.46 2.09 -8.91
N GLY A 101 -1.93 1.17 -9.71
CA GLY A 101 -1.15 0.06 -10.25
C GLY A 101 -1.94 -1.25 -10.21
N ASN A 102 -1.55 -2.22 -11.03
CA ASN A 102 -2.16 -3.55 -10.99
C ASN A 102 -1.84 -4.22 -9.65
N ASP A 103 -2.84 -4.75 -8.98
CA ASP A 103 -2.78 -5.40 -7.66
C ASP A 103 -2.17 -4.51 -6.55
N SER A 104 -2.19 -3.16 -6.71
CA SER A 104 -1.74 -2.25 -5.66
C SER A 104 -2.75 -2.23 -4.52
N GLY A 105 -2.28 -2.47 -3.28
CA GLY A 105 -3.15 -2.57 -2.11
C GLY A 105 -4.27 -3.60 -2.26
N GLU A 106 -4.00 -4.73 -2.96
CA GLU A 106 -5.02 -5.73 -3.28
C GLU A 106 -5.72 -6.27 -2.03
N ALA A 107 -4.97 -6.55 -0.96
CA ALA A 107 -5.49 -7.10 0.28
C ALA A 107 -5.97 -6.05 1.30
N LEU A 108 -5.80 -4.74 1.03
CA LEU A 108 -6.22 -3.68 1.95
C LEU A 108 -7.71 -3.80 2.28
N THR A 109 -8.04 -3.96 3.56
CA THR A 109 -9.43 -4.00 4.04
C THR A 109 -9.85 -2.72 4.74
N SER A 110 -9.08 -2.28 5.76
CA SER A 110 -9.40 -1.14 6.62
C SER A 110 -8.22 -0.17 6.83
N ALA A 111 -7.09 -0.36 6.17
CA ALA A 111 -5.88 0.44 6.35
C ALA A 111 -6.11 1.93 6.07
N GLN A 112 -6.03 2.77 7.11
CA GLN A 112 -6.28 4.19 7.05
C GLN A 112 -5.09 4.97 6.50
N GLY A 113 -5.35 5.91 5.58
CA GLY A 113 -4.35 6.87 5.12
C GLY A 113 -3.16 6.25 4.39
N SER A 114 -3.31 5.04 3.84
CA SER A 114 -2.25 4.35 3.12
C SER A 114 -2.20 4.77 1.66
N THR A 115 -0.98 4.82 1.10
CA THR A 115 -0.72 5.14 -0.32
C THR A 115 0.10 4.05 -0.96
N ALA A 116 -0.44 3.40 -2.00
CA ALA A 116 0.21 2.36 -2.79
C ALA A 116 0.31 2.79 -4.26
N LEU A 117 1.49 3.10 -4.76
CA LEU A 117 1.72 3.52 -6.14
C LEU A 117 2.75 2.59 -6.81
N GLY A 118 2.31 1.72 -7.68
CA GLY A 118 3.15 0.78 -8.41
C GLY A 118 2.52 -0.62 -8.46
N TYR A 119 3.04 -1.46 -9.37
CA TYR A 119 2.65 -2.87 -9.46
C TYR A 119 2.90 -3.57 -8.13
N GLN A 120 1.86 -4.14 -7.52
CA GLN A 120 1.89 -4.86 -6.24
C GLN A 120 2.51 -4.08 -5.07
N ALA A 121 2.47 -2.74 -5.08
CA ALA A 121 2.82 -1.96 -3.89
C ALA A 121 1.78 -2.23 -2.80
N LEU A 122 2.21 -2.51 -1.55
CA LEU A 122 1.35 -2.89 -0.41
C LEU A 122 0.34 -4.02 -0.73
N ALA A 123 0.71 -4.97 -1.59
CA ALA A 123 -0.26 -5.97 -2.07
C ALA A 123 -0.79 -6.90 -0.99
N ALA A 124 0.01 -7.22 0.03
CA ALA A 124 -0.38 -8.13 1.11
C ALA A 124 -0.89 -7.40 2.38
N GLU A 125 -0.80 -6.06 2.43
CA GLU A 125 -1.29 -5.29 3.58
C GLU A 125 -2.80 -5.40 3.73
N ASP A 126 -3.28 -5.63 4.94
CA ASP A 126 -4.71 -5.75 5.24
C ASP A 126 -5.26 -4.59 6.11
N ASP A 127 -4.71 -4.31 7.30
CA ASP A 127 -5.25 -3.34 8.25
C ASP A 127 -4.21 -2.39 8.88
N GLY A 128 -2.96 -2.41 8.42
CA GLY A 128 -1.90 -1.52 8.91
C GLY A 128 -2.00 -0.09 8.35
N ASP A 129 -2.06 0.89 9.25
CA ASP A 129 -2.31 2.29 8.91
C ASP A 129 -1.07 3.08 8.49
N TYR A 130 -1.30 4.14 7.71
CA TYR A 130 -0.36 5.23 7.42
C TYR A 130 0.91 4.84 6.67
N SER A 131 0.90 3.73 5.94
CA SER A 131 2.04 3.33 5.12
C SER A 131 2.02 3.99 3.75
N THR A 132 3.21 4.36 3.25
CA THR A 132 3.39 4.91 1.90
C THR A 132 4.37 4.05 1.12
N ALA A 133 3.91 3.39 0.07
CA ALA A 133 4.70 2.55 -0.81
C ALA A 133 4.65 3.07 -2.25
N VAL A 134 5.79 3.49 -2.79
CA VAL A 134 5.91 3.99 -4.16
C VAL A 134 6.99 3.22 -4.91
N GLY A 135 6.60 2.45 -5.90
CA GLY A 135 7.50 1.65 -6.72
C GLY A 135 7.00 0.23 -6.96
N TYR A 136 7.63 -0.46 -7.91
CA TYR A 136 7.35 -1.87 -8.19
C TYR A 136 7.60 -2.70 -6.92
N GLN A 137 6.57 -3.36 -6.38
CA GLN A 137 6.61 -4.22 -5.20
C GLN A 137 7.18 -3.55 -3.92
N ALA A 138 7.09 -2.23 -3.78
CA ALA A 138 7.45 -1.58 -2.53
C ALA A 138 6.51 -2.06 -1.40
N LEU A 139 7.06 -2.48 -0.25
CA LEU A 139 6.34 -3.05 0.90
C LEU A 139 5.36 -4.17 0.51
N LYS A 140 5.69 -4.98 -0.50
CA LYS A 140 4.76 -5.97 -1.04
C LYS A 140 4.27 -6.97 0.00
N ALA A 141 5.17 -7.45 0.89
CA ALA A 141 4.87 -8.48 1.88
C ALA A 141 4.31 -7.91 3.19
N GLN A 142 4.19 -6.58 3.34
CA GLN A 142 3.68 -5.97 4.57
C GLN A 142 2.30 -6.54 4.88
N THR A 143 2.15 -7.04 6.10
CA THR A 143 0.90 -7.55 6.66
C THR A 143 0.76 -6.95 8.04
N GLY A 144 0.50 -5.68 8.12
CA GLY A 144 0.42 -4.95 9.40
C GLY A 144 -0.46 -5.66 10.43
N THR A 145 -0.25 -5.36 11.66
CA THR A 145 -1.24 -5.64 12.70
C THR A 145 -2.00 -4.35 12.94
N SER A 146 -3.27 -4.42 13.25
CA SER A 146 -4.14 -3.25 13.43
C SER A 146 -3.44 -2.06 14.11
N GLY A 147 -3.56 -0.87 13.54
CA GLY A 147 -2.97 0.37 14.03
C GLY A 147 -1.77 0.88 13.22
N ALA A 148 -1.05 1.85 13.76
CA ALA A 148 -0.01 2.56 13.04
C ALA A 148 1.20 1.67 12.71
N VAL A 149 1.35 1.31 11.45
CA VAL A 149 2.55 0.68 10.87
C VAL A 149 3.51 1.76 10.38
N ALA A 150 3.00 2.76 9.65
CA ALA A 150 3.69 3.99 9.28
C ALA A 150 5.07 3.78 8.63
N ASN A 151 5.19 2.84 7.70
CA ASN A 151 6.37 2.66 6.89
C ASN A 151 6.33 3.60 5.67
N LEU A 152 7.48 4.17 5.32
CA LEU A 152 7.68 4.88 4.06
C LEU A 152 8.67 4.10 3.20
N ALA A 153 8.24 3.62 2.04
CA ALA A 153 9.10 2.97 1.07
C ALA A 153 8.97 3.61 -0.32
N LEU A 154 10.10 4.01 -0.89
CA LEU A 154 10.18 4.57 -2.23
C LEU A 154 11.31 3.91 -3.03
N GLY A 155 10.95 3.17 -4.06
CA GLY A 155 11.90 2.51 -4.96
C GLY A 155 11.46 1.12 -5.39
N TYR A 156 12.16 0.57 -6.38
CA TYR A 156 11.96 -0.81 -6.82
C TYR A 156 12.29 -1.77 -5.67
N GLN A 157 11.30 -2.56 -5.23
CA GLN A 157 11.41 -3.53 -4.14
C GLN A 157 11.97 -2.95 -2.81
N ALA A 158 11.72 -1.67 -2.53
CA ALA A 158 12.07 -1.08 -1.25
C ALA A 158 11.26 -1.74 -0.12
N GLY A 159 11.94 -2.39 0.84
CA GLY A 159 11.32 -3.12 1.94
C GLY A 159 10.40 -4.27 1.52
N VAL A 160 10.71 -4.94 0.40
CA VAL A 160 9.82 -5.92 -0.26
C VAL A 160 9.38 -7.07 0.64
N ASN A 161 10.22 -7.49 1.58
CA ASN A 161 9.98 -8.60 2.49
C ASN A 161 9.49 -8.18 3.90
N ILE A 162 9.39 -6.87 4.18
CA ILE A 162 8.82 -6.41 5.45
C ILE A 162 7.41 -6.97 5.61
N THR A 163 7.18 -7.67 6.71
CA THR A 163 5.87 -8.19 7.10
C THR A 163 5.25 -7.35 8.22
N LYS A 164 5.84 -7.35 9.42
CA LYS A 164 5.33 -6.67 10.61
C LYS A 164 6.16 -5.47 11.08
N GLY A 165 7.32 -5.22 10.44
CA GLY A 165 8.19 -4.08 10.79
C GLY A 165 7.48 -2.74 10.65
N ARG A 166 7.73 -1.81 11.60
CA ARG A 166 7.03 -0.51 11.69
C ARG A 166 7.98 0.66 11.78
N TYR A 167 7.47 1.84 11.37
CA TYR A 167 8.19 3.11 11.50
C TYR A 167 9.51 3.14 10.73
N ASN A 168 9.60 2.42 9.63
CA ASN A 168 10.80 2.37 8.80
C ASN A 168 10.73 3.43 7.67
N THR A 169 11.88 4.02 7.35
CA THR A 169 12.05 4.93 6.22
C THR A 169 13.01 4.30 5.22
N ILE A 170 12.51 3.91 4.05
CA ILE A 170 13.20 3.07 3.08
C ILE A 170 13.18 3.74 1.71
N LEU A 171 14.30 4.29 1.26
CA LEU A 171 14.40 4.97 -0.03
C LEU A 171 15.54 4.39 -0.87
N GLY A 172 15.21 3.78 -1.99
CA GLY A 172 16.21 3.28 -2.93
C GLY A 172 15.86 1.92 -3.53
N PHE A 173 16.58 1.56 -4.59
CA PHE A 173 16.48 0.25 -5.21
C PHE A 173 16.90 -0.84 -4.21
N GLN A 174 16.01 -1.74 -3.86
CA GLN A 174 16.22 -2.86 -2.92
C GLN A 174 16.84 -2.43 -1.56
N ALA A 175 16.53 -1.24 -1.07
CA ALA A 175 16.87 -0.86 0.30
C ALA A 175 16.07 -1.73 1.27
N MET A 176 16.70 -2.26 2.32
CA MET A 176 16.08 -3.18 3.31
C MET A 176 15.36 -4.37 2.68
N ASP A 177 15.97 -4.98 1.67
CA ASP A 177 15.33 -6.06 0.91
C ASP A 177 15.02 -7.29 1.77
N SER A 178 15.93 -7.67 2.69
CA SER A 178 15.83 -8.91 3.48
C SER A 178 15.12 -8.76 4.81
N GLU A 179 14.83 -7.52 5.26
CA GLU A 179 14.16 -7.27 6.56
C GLU A 179 12.69 -7.69 6.53
N ASP A 180 12.23 -8.34 7.59
CA ASP A 180 10.83 -8.76 7.72
C ASP A 180 10.09 -8.12 8.92
N VAL A 181 10.69 -8.00 10.09
CA VAL A 181 9.98 -7.60 11.33
C VAL A 181 10.60 -6.43 12.11
N GLY A 182 11.77 -5.92 11.70
CA GLY A 182 12.50 -4.86 12.41
C GLY A 182 11.84 -3.49 12.34
N ASP A 183 11.88 -2.77 13.45
CA ASP A 183 11.26 -1.46 13.63
C ASP A 183 12.28 -0.30 13.62
N ARG A 184 11.82 0.90 13.21
CA ARG A 184 12.54 2.19 13.39
C ARG A 184 13.90 2.27 12.71
N THR A 185 13.98 1.72 11.51
CA THR A 185 15.18 1.74 10.66
C THR A 185 15.07 2.83 9.60
N ILE A 186 16.20 3.47 9.29
CA ILE A 186 16.35 4.38 8.16
C ILE A 186 17.33 3.76 7.16
N ALA A 187 16.86 3.44 5.95
CA ALA A 187 17.64 2.88 4.85
C ALA A 187 17.48 3.77 3.61
N ILE A 188 18.48 4.56 3.27
CA ILE A 188 18.42 5.49 2.14
C ILE A 188 19.61 5.25 1.21
N GLY A 189 19.34 4.79 0.00
CA GLY A 189 20.32 4.52 -1.04
C GLY A 189 20.13 3.18 -1.71
N TYR A 190 20.85 2.97 -2.83
CA TYR A 190 20.88 1.67 -3.50
C TYR A 190 21.37 0.60 -2.52
N LYS A 191 20.53 -0.40 -2.25
CA LYS A 191 20.80 -1.52 -1.36
C LYS A 191 21.33 -1.14 0.05
N ALA A 192 20.90 0.02 0.58
CA ALA A 192 21.19 0.38 1.95
C ALA A 192 20.52 -0.63 2.90
N LEU A 193 21.26 -1.14 3.89
CA LEU A 193 20.83 -2.16 4.86
C LEU A 193 20.21 -3.40 4.19
N TYR A 194 20.72 -3.79 3.02
CA TYR A 194 20.15 -4.85 2.17
C TYR A 194 19.97 -6.19 2.89
N SER A 195 20.96 -6.62 3.66
CA SER A 195 20.99 -7.94 4.32
C SER A 195 20.42 -7.91 5.74
N GLN A 196 19.93 -6.75 6.20
CA GLN A 196 19.32 -6.68 7.52
C GLN A 196 18.14 -7.62 7.61
N ASN A 197 18.08 -8.39 8.70
CA ASN A 197 17.02 -9.34 8.99
C ASN A 197 16.95 -9.53 10.51
N SER A 198 15.91 -9.03 11.12
CA SER A 198 15.71 -9.07 12.56
C SER A 198 15.34 -10.47 13.05
N ASP A 199 15.76 -10.82 14.27
CA ASP A 199 15.58 -12.16 14.83
C ASP A 199 14.20 -12.39 15.45
N SER A 200 13.44 -11.33 15.73
CA SER A 200 12.14 -11.44 16.42
C SER A 200 11.17 -10.32 16.10
N ASP A 201 9.88 -10.62 16.18
CA ASP A 201 8.79 -9.64 16.05
C ASP A 201 8.97 -8.47 17.03
N ASN A 202 8.75 -7.25 16.55
CA ASN A 202 8.89 -5.99 17.31
C ASN A 202 10.32 -5.69 17.79
N GLU A 203 11.33 -6.22 17.14
CA GLU A 203 12.71 -5.84 17.41
C GLU A 203 12.93 -4.38 17.00
N ILE A 204 13.38 -3.57 17.97
CA ILE A 204 13.69 -2.16 17.74
C ILE A 204 15.13 -2.07 17.24
N THR A 205 15.33 -2.13 15.95
CA THR A 205 16.66 -2.18 15.32
C THR A 205 17.40 -0.86 15.38
N LYS A 206 16.72 0.28 15.17
CA LYS A 206 17.29 1.64 15.20
C LYS A 206 18.54 1.82 14.33
N ASN A 207 18.66 1.09 13.24
CA ASN A 207 19.78 1.27 12.33
C ASN A 207 19.54 2.46 11.40
N THR A 208 20.59 3.16 11.06
CA THR A 208 20.60 4.23 10.06
C THR A 208 21.64 3.92 9.01
N GLY A 209 21.21 3.60 7.81
CA GLY A 209 22.04 3.39 6.62
C GLY A 209 21.73 4.43 5.55
N VAL A 210 22.66 5.37 5.30
CA VAL A 210 22.48 6.41 4.29
C VAL A 210 23.68 6.40 3.34
N GLY A 211 23.46 6.01 2.10
CA GLY A 211 24.47 5.92 1.06
C GLY A 211 24.31 4.66 0.21
N PHE A 212 25.03 4.61 -0.91
CA PHE A 212 25.11 3.42 -1.76
C PHE A 212 25.68 2.24 -0.96
N GLU A 213 24.94 1.15 -0.79
CA GLU A 213 25.33 -0.04 -0.02
C GLU A 213 25.75 0.24 1.45
N ALA A 214 25.30 1.34 2.04
CA ALA A 214 25.57 1.64 3.45
C ALA A 214 24.92 0.57 4.35
N GLY A 215 25.73 -0.07 5.19
CA GLY A 215 25.32 -1.17 6.07
C GLY A 215 24.91 -2.45 5.33
N TYR A 216 25.32 -2.66 4.08
CA TYR A 216 24.89 -3.78 3.22
C TYR A 216 24.95 -5.15 3.90
N TYR A 217 26.00 -5.43 4.68
CA TYR A 217 26.22 -6.72 5.35
C TYR A 217 25.76 -6.76 6.80
N ASN A 218 25.11 -5.71 7.30
CA ASN A 218 24.48 -5.78 8.62
C ASN A 218 23.31 -6.76 8.57
N VAL A 219 23.33 -7.81 9.37
CA VAL A 219 22.25 -8.80 9.43
C VAL A 219 21.37 -8.56 10.67
N THR A 220 21.87 -8.85 11.86
CA THR A 220 21.10 -8.73 13.11
C THR A 220 21.62 -7.60 14.02
N GLY A 221 22.62 -6.82 13.58
CA GLY A 221 23.14 -5.69 14.37
C GLY A 221 22.11 -4.58 14.54
N THR A 222 22.04 -4.02 15.75
CA THR A 222 21.11 -2.94 16.12
C THR A 222 21.86 -1.67 16.52
N GLU A 223 21.17 -0.51 16.46
CA GLU A 223 21.69 0.79 16.89
C GLU A 223 22.98 1.22 16.16
N ASN A 224 23.10 0.85 14.87
CA ASN A 224 24.23 1.21 14.02
C ASN A 224 23.93 2.43 13.16
N THR A 225 24.95 3.25 12.89
CA THR A 225 24.88 4.36 11.96
C THR A 225 25.94 4.19 10.88
N TYR A 226 25.49 4.04 9.63
CA TYR A 226 26.33 3.93 8.43
C TYR A 226 26.04 5.12 7.52
N PHE A 227 27.02 6.00 7.33
CA PHE A 227 26.83 7.21 6.52
C PHE A 227 27.92 7.34 5.44
N GLY A 228 27.54 7.16 4.20
CA GLY A 228 28.43 7.27 3.05
C GLY A 228 28.42 6.02 2.16
N TYR A 229 29.14 6.11 1.03
CA TYR A 229 29.30 5.00 0.09
C TYR A 229 29.98 3.82 0.76
N GLY A 230 29.33 2.64 0.77
CA GLY A 230 29.86 1.40 1.36
C GLY A 230 30.20 1.49 2.85
N ALA A 231 29.66 2.48 3.58
CA ALA A 231 29.91 2.62 5.01
C ALA A 231 29.47 1.34 5.74
N GLY A 232 30.31 0.85 6.69
CA GLY A 232 30.09 -0.43 7.36
C GLY A 232 30.32 -1.66 6.46
N GLY A 233 30.78 -1.47 5.24
CA GLY A 233 31.16 -2.55 4.33
C GLY A 233 32.62 -2.89 4.43
N SER A 234 33.00 -3.95 5.11
CA SER A 234 34.34 -4.51 4.99
C SER A 234 34.27 -5.78 4.15
N GLY A 235 34.96 -5.78 3.02
CA GLY A 235 35.31 -6.90 2.18
C GLY A 235 34.31 -8.05 2.00
N ALA A 236 34.16 -8.53 0.81
CA ALA A 236 33.24 -9.60 0.43
C ALA A 236 33.19 -10.75 1.45
N GLY A 237 32.03 -10.99 2.03
CA GLY A 237 31.67 -12.26 2.63
C GLY A 237 31.47 -12.35 4.14
N SER A 238 31.39 -11.25 4.86
CA SER A 238 31.13 -11.32 6.32
C SER A 238 29.83 -10.59 6.67
N ALA A 239 28.80 -11.34 7.01
CA ALA A 239 27.61 -10.81 7.66
C ALA A 239 27.98 -10.30 9.07
N TYR A 240 27.43 -9.14 9.47
CA TYR A 240 27.67 -8.55 10.77
C TYR A 240 26.44 -8.58 11.66
N SER A 241 26.69 -8.88 12.92
CA SER A 241 25.69 -8.78 13.99
C SER A 241 26.17 -7.87 15.14
N HIS A 242 27.01 -6.87 14.81
CA HIS A 242 27.51 -5.91 15.79
C HIS A 242 26.51 -4.76 15.97
N SER A 243 26.41 -4.23 17.19
CA SER A 243 25.53 -3.13 17.56
C SER A 243 26.33 -1.92 18.04
N TYR A 244 25.69 -0.73 18.03
CA TYR A 244 26.26 0.54 18.52
C TYR A 244 27.48 1.05 17.72
N ASN A 245 27.54 0.81 16.40
CA ASN A 245 28.65 1.27 15.57
C ASN A 245 28.29 2.54 14.78
N THR A 246 29.28 3.41 14.59
CA THR A 246 29.21 4.55 13.68
C THR A 246 30.32 4.43 12.63
N ALA A 247 29.98 4.47 11.35
CA ALA A 247 30.91 4.36 10.22
C ALA A 247 30.51 5.27 9.05
#